data_cb8e164f8b07a93b4f56d4604b5f4ded
#
_entry.id   cb8e164f8b07a93b4f56d4604b5f4ded
#
_cell.length_a   1.000
_cell.length_b   1.000
_cell.length_c   1.000
_cell.angle_alpha   90.00
_cell.angle_beta   90.00
_cell.angle_gamma   90.00
#
_symmetry.space_group_name_H-M   'P 1'
#
loop_
_entity.id
_entity.type
_entity.pdbx_description
1 polymer ?
#
loop_
_entity_poly.entity_id
_entity_poly.type
_entity_poly.pdbx_seq_one_letter_code
_entity_poly.pdbx_strand_id
1 'polypeptide(L)'
;MNTERYTQIFNELLRGILAIADAGSRLECSRRAEQLLSQIETQKSYKLGTIAERVLGIERSGAETPTATGGEIRAQLLLLIDEISSATITPVEAASEPVLTVDEVAQRWNVSAKTISRWRNRGLIARTFTFDGRQRVGFLESSLNRFAAAHPQLVRRGSRFSRMTEEERAHILRRADEMLNNGTGISKVVAT
;
A
#
# COMPACT_ATOMS: atom_id res chain seq x y z
N MET A 1 -14.13 -19.94 -19.72
CA MET A 1 -15.24 -19.11 -20.23
C MET A 1 -15.74 -18.05 -19.23
N ASN A 2 -15.39 -18.11 -17.96
CA ASN A 2 -15.82 -17.11 -16.96
C ASN A 2 -14.80 -15.94 -16.79
N THR A 3 -13.52 -16.19 -17.03
CA THR A 3 -12.41 -15.23 -16.83
C THR A 3 -12.54 -13.96 -17.68
N GLU A 4 -12.96 -14.08 -18.93
CA GLU A 4 -13.11 -12.95 -19.85
C GLU A 4 -14.26 -11.99 -19.43
N ARG A 5 -15.37 -12.54 -18.95
CA ARG A 5 -16.53 -11.73 -18.54
C ARG A 5 -16.27 -10.88 -17.31
N TYR A 6 -15.60 -11.40 -16.29
CA TYR A 6 -15.32 -10.59 -15.10
C TYR A 6 -14.22 -9.55 -15.38
N THR A 7 -13.23 -9.86 -16.21
CA THR A 7 -12.24 -8.89 -16.67
C THR A 7 -12.92 -7.74 -17.43
N GLN A 8 -13.91 -8.04 -18.27
CA GLN A 8 -14.67 -7.01 -18.97
C GLN A 8 -15.39 -6.05 -18.01
N ILE A 9 -16.07 -6.57 -16.97
CA ILE A 9 -16.77 -5.75 -15.96
C ILE A 9 -15.80 -4.82 -15.24
N PHE A 10 -14.63 -5.32 -14.83
CA PHE A 10 -13.63 -4.48 -14.18
C PHE A 10 -13.02 -3.44 -15.13
N ASN A 11 -12.84 -3.76 -16.42
CA ASN A 11 -12.40 -2.80 -17.42
C ASN A 11 -13.45 -1.71 -17.67
N GLU A 12 -14.75 -2.05 -17.66
CA GLU A 12 -15.83 -1.07 -17.76
C GLU A 12 -15.89 -0.20 -16.51
N LEU A 13 -15.73 -0.79 -15.32
CA LEU A 13 -15.65 -0.07 -14.05
C LEU A 13 -14.47 0.91 -14.06
N LEU A 14 -13.28 0.47 -14.47
CA LEU A 14 -12.09 1.32 -14.58
C LEU A 14 -12.33 2.49 -15.53
N ARG A 15 -12.86 2.23 -16.73
CA ARG A 15 -13.19 3.29 -17.70
C ARG A 15 -14.18 4.29 -17.12
N GLY A 16 -15.21 3.82 -16.42
CA GLY A 16 -16.17 4.68 -15.73
C GLY A 16 -15.53 5.56 -14.66
N ILE A 17 -14.65 4.99 -13.85
CA ILE A 17 -13.93 5.74 -12.81
C ILE A 17 -12.99 6.78 -13.43
N LEU A 18 -12.24 6.41 -14.46
CA LEU A 18 -11.31 7.34 -15.13
C LEU A 18 -12.03 8.46 -15.88
N ALA A 19 -13.29 8.26 -16.27
CA ALA A 19 -14.14 9.30 -16.87
C ALA A 19 -14.65 10.33 -15.85
N ILE A 20 -14.56 10.06 -14.53
CA ILE A 20 -14.90 11.03 -13.50
C ILE A 20 -13.90 12.18 -13.58
N ALA A 21 -14.37 13.41 -13.72
CA ALA A 21 -13.48 14.57 -13.88
C ALA A 21 -12.71 14.91 -12.60
N ASP A 22 -13.35 14.74 -11.45
CA ASP A 22 -12.77 15.07 -10.15
C ASP A 22 -11.78 13.99 -9.64
N ALA A 23 -10.54 14.42 -9.36
CA ALA A 23 -9.49 13.54 -8.88
C ALA A 23 -9.77 12.98 -7.47
N GLY A 24 -10.43 13.77 -6.61
CA GLY A 24 -10.82 13.34 -5.27
C GLY A 24 -11.85 12.21 -5.32
N SER A 25 -12.83 12.30 -6.21
CA SER A 25 -13.83 11.24 -6.44
C SER A 25 -13.20 9.95 -6.98
N ARG A 26 -12.21 10.05 -7.87
CA ARG A 26 -11.43 8.88 -8.33
C ARG A 26 -10.62 8.25 -7.19
N LEU A 27 -9.98 9.09 -6.36
CA LEU A 27 -9.27 8.63 -5.18
C LEU A 27 -10.20 7.89 -4.21
N GLU A 28 -11.42 8.40 -4.02
CA GLU A 28 -12.41 7.78 -3.15
C GLU A 28 -12.88 6.41 -3.68
N CYS A 29 -13.05 6.24 -4.99
CA CYS A 29 -13.29 4.92 -5.59
C CYS A 29 -12.13 3.96 -5.32
N SER A 30 -10.89 4.40 -5.50
CA SER A 30 -9.69 3.61 -5.19
C SER A 30 -9.61 3.23 -3.70
N ARG A 31 -9.99 4.14 -2.79
CA ARG A 31 -10.02 3.89 -1.35
C ARG A 31 -11.09 2.84 -0.97
N ARG A 32 -12.28 2.91 -1.57
CA ARG A 32 -13.34 1.90 -1.37
C ARG A 32 -12.93 0.54 -1.91
N ALA A 33 -12.29 0.49 -3.08
CA ALA A 33 -11.73 -0.75 -3.63
C ALA A 33 -10.71 -1.38 -2.66
N GLU A 34 -9.83 -0.58 -2.07
CA GLU A 34 -8.87 -1.03 -1.06
C GLU A 34 -9.55 -1.52 0.22
N GLN A 35 -10.59 -0.85 0.68
CA GLN A 35 -11.36 -1.28 1.85
C GLN A 35 -11.99 -2.67 1.61
N LEU A 36 -12.49 -2.93 0.39
CA LEU A 36 -13.04 -4.22 0.01
C LEU A 36 -12.02 -5.36 0.11
N LEU A 37 -10.74 -5.10 -0.17
CA LEU A 37 -9.68 -6.12 -0.04
C LEU A 37 -9.61 -6.74 1.36
N SER A 38 -9.93 -5.98 2.42
CA SER A 38 -9.93 -6.48 3.80
C SER A 38 -11.21 -7.26 4.16
N GLN A 39 -12.27 -7.11 3.37
CA GLN A 39 -13.60 -7.70 3.65
C GLN A 39 -13.89 -8.94 2.80
N ILE A 40 -13.17 -9.11 1.69
CA ILE A 40 -13.40 -10.23 0.77
C ILE A 40 -12.61 -11.46 1.22
N GLU A 41 -13.33 -12.52 1.50
CA GLU A 41 -12.78 -13.84 1.80
C GLU A 41 -12.50 -14.60 0.49
N THR A 42 -11.28 -15.10 0.30
CA THR A 42 -10.80 -15.68 -0.96
C THR A 42 -11.64 -16.84 -1.49
N GLN A 43 -12.22 -17.63 -0.61
CA GLN A 43 -12.99 -18.83 -0.95
C GLN A 43 -14.49 -18.59 -1.18
N LYS A 44 -15.01 -17.43 -0.80
CA LYS A 44 -16.42 -17.06 -1.02
C LYS A 44 -16.63 -16.54 -2.43
N SER A 45 -17.84 -16.73 -2.95
CA SER A 45 -18.28 -16.15 -4.22
C SER A 45 -19.09 -14.88 -3.97
N TYR A 46 -18.90 -13.88 -4.83
CA TYR A 46 -19.54 -12.59 -4.74
C TYR A 46 -20.10 -12.16 -6.11
N LYS A 47 -21.23 -11.47 -6.13
CA LYS A 47 -21.79 -10.86 -7.34
C LYS A 47 -20.93 -9.66 -7.76
N LEU A 48 -20.49 -9.64 -9.01
CA LEU A 48 -19.61 -8.57 -9.53
C LEU A 48 -20.30 -7.20 -9.53
N GLY A 49 -21.60 -7.13 -9.78
CA GLY A 49 -22.37 -5.90 -9.68
C GLY A 49 -22.29 -5.27 -8.30
N THR A 50 -22.46 -6.08 -7.25
CA THR A 50 -22.34 -5.61 -5.86
C THR A 50 -20.95 -5.06 -5.54
N ILE A 51 -19.90 -5.68 -6.10
CA ILE A 51 -18.52 -5.18 -5.94
C ILE A 51 -18.36 -3.83 -6.64
N ALA A 52 -18.83 -3.71 -7.89
CA ALA A 52 -18.76 -2.46 -8.64
C ALA A 52 -19.55 -1.32 -7.96
N GLU A 53 -20.75 -1.60 -7.48
CA GLU A 53 -21.58 -0.65 -6.73
C GLU A 53 -20.86 -0.13 -5.48
N ARG A 54 -20.26 -1.03 -4.72
CA ARG A 54 -19.51 -0.66 -3.51
C ARG A 54 -18.27 0.17 -3.82
N VAL A 55 -17.56 -0.12 -4.91
CA VAL A 55 -16.43 0.69 -5.37
C VAL A 55 -16.88 2.09 -5.79
N LEU A 56 -17.97 2.19 -6.54
CA LEU A 56 -18.53 3.46 -6.99
C LEU A 56 -19.22 4.24 -5.85
N GLY A 57 -19.63 3.56 -4.79
CA GLY A 57 -20.42 4.15 -3.69
C GLY A 57 -21.85 4.48 -4.10
N ILE A 58 -22.42 3.68 -4.98
CA ILE A 58 -23.80 3.80 -5.45
C ILE A 58 -24.57 2.54 -5.04
N GLU A 59 -25.84 2.70 -4.73
CA GLU A 59 -26.75 1.60 -4.55
C GLU A 59 -27.54 1.41 -5.85
N ARG A 60 -27.28 0.34 -6.58
CA ARG A 60 -28.07 -0.10 -7.71
C ARG A 60 -28.73 -1.42 -7.33
N SER A 61 -30.04 -1.45 -7.36
CA SER A 61 -30.81 -2.65 -7.07
C SER A 61 -30.88 -3.58 -8.28
N GLY A 62 -30.39 -4.82 -8.14
CA GLY A 62 -31.07 -5.96 -8.73
C GLY A 62 -30.65 -6.45 -10.12
N ALA A 63 -29.61 -5.97 -10.76
CA ALA A 63 -29.16 -6.61 -12.00
C ALA A 63 -28.51 -7.98 -11.68
N GLU A 64 -28.95 -9.04 -12.37
CA GLU A 64 -28.23 -10.32 -12.34
C GLU A 64 -26.85 -10.12 -12.96
N THR A 65 -25.83 -10.19 -12.13
CA THR A 65 -24.43 -10.07 -12.55
C THR A 65 -23.72 -11.39 -12.30
N PRO A 66 -22.71 -11.71 -13.11
CA PRO A 66 -21.87 -12.88 -12.89
C PRO A 66 -21.26 -12.87 -11.47
N THR A 67 -20.96 -14.06 -10.97
CA THR A 67 -20.22 -14.24 -9.72
C THR A 67 -18.77 -14.60 -10.00
N ALA A 68 -17.88 -14.19 -9.10
CA ALA A 68 -16.48 -14.62 -9.10
C ALA A 68 -16.05 -14.97 -7.68
N THR A 69 -15.01 -15.76 -7.55
CA THR A 69 -14.40 -16.07 -6.25
C THR A 69 -13.75 -14.84 -5.65
N GLY A 70 -13.70 -14.77 -4.32
CA GLY A 70 -13.03 -13.66 -3.65
C GLY A 70 -11.55 -13.55 -4.02
N GLY A 71 -10.87 -14.65 -4.36
CA GLY A 71 -9.49 -14.64 -4.86
C GLY A 71 -9.36 -13.89 -6.18
N GLU A 72 -10.23 -14.17 -7.14
CA GLU A 72 -10.28 -13.48 -8.44
C GLU A 72 -10.61 -11.99 -8.27
N ILE A 73 -11.60 -11.68 -7.43
CA ILE A 73 -12.00 -10.29 -7.16
C ILE A 73 -10.87 -9.51 -6.52
N ARG A 74 -10.16 -10.07 -5.54
CA ARG A 74 -9.02 -9.41 -4.90
C ARG A 74 -7.91 -9.07 -5.90
N ALA A 75 -7.60 -9.99 -6.82
CA ALA A 75 -6.63 -9.74 -7.88
C ALA A 75 -7.06 -8.57 -8.79
N GLN A 76 -8.32 -8.54 -9.20
CA GLN A 76 -8.85 -7.45 -10.03
C GLN A 76 -8.93 -6.11 -9.29
N LEU A 77 -9.29 -6.10 -8.00
CA LEU A 77 -9.29 -4.89 -7.18
C LEU A 77 -7.88 -4.30 -7.03
N LEU A 78 -6.84 -5.13 -6.88
CA LEU A 78 -5.45 -4.66 -6.82
C LEU A 78 -5.04 -4.00 -8.14
N LEU A 79 -5.37 -4.63 -9.29
CA LEU A 79 -5.12 -4.04 -10.61
C LEU A 79 -5.89 -2.72 -10.79
N LEU A 80 -7.17 -2.69 -10.40
CA LEU A 80 -8.00 -1.49 -10.47
C LEU A 80 -7.40 -0.32 -9.66
N ILE A 81 -6.94 -0.59 -8.44
CA ILE A 81 -6.30 0.41 -7.58
C ILE A 81 -5.01 0.93 -8.22
N ASP A 82 -4.19 0.06 -8.78
CA ASP A 82 -2.92 0.41 -9.42
C ASP A 82 -3.17 1.29 -10.67
N GLU A 83 -4.10 0.90 -11.53
CA GLU A 83 -4.48 1.65 -12.73
C GLU A 83 -5.05 3.03 -12.40
N ILE A 84 -5.98 3.13 -11.43
CA ILE A 84 -6.50 4.42 -10.97
C ILE A 84 -5.37 5.28 -10.42
N SER A 85 -4.47 4.71 -9.63
CA SER A 85 -3.35 5.43 -9.01
C SER A 85 -2.33 5.91 -10.05
N SER A 86 -2.11 5.14 -11.09
CA SER A 86 -1.19 5.50 -12.19
C SER A 86 -1.77 6.56 -13.11
N ALA A 87 -3.08 6.51 -13.36
CA ALA A 87 -3.79 7.44 -14.24
C ALA A 87 -4.22 8.74 -13.53
N THR A 88 -4.15 8.80 -12.21
CA THR A 88 -4.66 9.92 -11.42
C THR A 88 -3.57 10.50 -10.54
N ILE A 89 -3.12 11.72 -10.86
CA ILE A 89 -2.30 12.53 -9.97
C ILE A 89 -3.28 13.35 -9.12
N THR A 90 -3.31 13.08 -7.83
CA THR A 90 -4.26 13.71 -6.91
C THR A 90 -3.57 14.83 -6.12
N PRO A 91 -4.09 16.06 -6.12
CA PRO A 91 -3.66 17.08 -5.16
C PRO A 91 -3.82 16.55 -3.73
N VAL A 92 -2.85 16.77 -2.85
CA VAL A 92 -2.92 16.26 -1.47
C VAL A 92 -4.13 16.82 -0.73
N GLU A 93 -4.55 18.03 -1.08
CA GLU A 93 -5.71 18.74 -0.52
C GLU A 93 -7.05 18.10 -0.93
N ALA A 94 -7.07 17.33 -2.01
CA ALA A 94 -8.25 16.58 -2.45
C ALA A 94 -8.44 15.25 -1.72
N ALA A 95 -7.49 14.85 -0.88
CA ALA A 95 -7.63 13.68 -0.04
C ALA A 95 -8.50 13.99 1.18
N SER A 96 -9.46 13.11 1.48
CA SER A 96 -10.37 13.23 2.65
C SER A 96 -9.72 12.83 3.98
N GLU A 97 -8.46 12.40 3.95
CA GLU A 97 -7.69 11.92 5.10
C GLU A 97 -6.20 12.29 4.95
N PRO A 98 -5.39 12.23 6.02
CA PRO A 98 -3.97 12.52 5.95
C PRO A 98 -3.23 11.63 4.93
N VAL A 99 -2.35 12.26 4.16
CA VAL A 99 -1.45 11.60 3.22
C VAL A 99 -0.03 11.72 3.74
N LEU A 100 0.63 10.61 3.97
CA LEU A 100 2.00 10.57 4.46
C LEU A 100 2.96 10.28 3.30
N THR A 101 4.07 10.98 3.27
CA THR A 101 5.19 10.72 2.36
C THR A 101 5.96 9.45 2.76
N VAL A 102 6.83 8.95 1.87
CA VAL A 102 7.71 7.81 2.17
C VAL A 102 8.54 8.06 3.43
N ASP A 103 9.06 9.28 3.60
CA ASP A 103 9.93 9.63 4.72
C ASP A 103 9.16 9.71 6.05
N GLU A 104 7.94 10.27 6.05
CA GLU A 104 7.06 10.30 7.22
C GLU A 104 6.63 8.90 7.65
N VAL A 105 6.29 8.02 6.69
CA VAL A 105 5.99 6.61 7.00
C VAL A 105 7.21 5.87 7.54
N ALA A 106 8.38 6.12 6.94
CA ALA A 106 9.65 5.54 7.40
C ALA A 106 9.96 5.98 8.84
N GLN A 107 9.74 7.25 9.16
CA GLN A 107 9.88 7.78 10.51
C GLN A 107 8.85 7.19 11.48
N ARG A 108 7.56 7.20 11.11
CA ARG A 108 6.45 6.67 11.92
C ARG A 108 6.67 5.20 12.35
N TRP A 109 7.19 4.39 11.45
CA TRP A 109 7.43 2.96 11.69
C TRP A 109 8.88 2.64 12.03
N ASN A 110 9.74 3.66 12.17
CA ASN A 110 11.17 3.54 12.45
C ASN A 110 11.88 2.54 11.51
N VAL A 111 11.66 2.68 10.21
CA VAL A 111 12.24 1.83 9.18
C VAL A 111 12.88 2.66 8.07
N SER A 112 13.69 2.03 7.21
CA SER A 112 14.26 2.73 6.06
C SER A 112 13.23 2.90 4.92
N ALA A 113 13.38 3.91 4.07
CA ALA A 113 12.60 4.08 2.84
C ALA A 113 12.67 2.82 1.94
N LYS A 114 13.81 2.11 1.91
CA LYS A 114 13.97 0.83 1.22
C LYS A 114 13.04 -0.25 1.79
N THR A 115 12.79 -0.26 3.10
CA THR A 115 11.84 -1.16 3.74
C THR A 115 10.41 -0.85 3.30
N ILE A 116 10.03 0.44 3.25
CA ILE A 116 8.72 0.88 2.74
C ILE A 116 8.54 0.42 1.29
N SER A 117 9.56 0.59 0.43
CA SER A 117 9.52 0.12 -0.96
C SER A 117 9.28 -1.39 -1.06
N ARG A 118 9.92 -2.19 -0.20
CA ARG A 118 9.67 -3.64 -0.14
C ARG A 118 8.27 -4.00 0.33
N TRP A 119 7.69 -3.21 1.23
CA TRP A 119 6.34 -3.43 1.72
C TRP A 119 5.27 -3.09 0.69
N ARG A 120 5.54 -2.19 -0.24
CA ARG A 120 4.68 -1.98 -1.41
C ARG A 120 4.50 -3.29 -2.21
N ASN A 121 5.56 -4.06 -2.42
CA ASN A 121 5.48 -5.37 -3.06
C ASN A 121 4.74 -6.43 -2.21
N ARG A 122 4.41 -6.11 -0.96
CA ARG A 122 3.65 -6.96 -0.04
C ARG A 122 2.24 -6.46 0.24
N GLY A 123 1.77 -5.50 -0.56
CA GLY A 123 0.40 -4.98 -0.48
C GLY A 123 0.24 -3.67 0.27
N LEU A 124 1.33 -2.96 0.61
CA LEU A 124 1.23 -1.57 1.06
C LEU A 124 0.92 -0.68 -0.14
N ILE A 125 -0.31 -0.20 -0.21
CA ILE A 125 -0.80 0.58 -1.34
C ILE A 125 -0.27 2.01 -1.25
N ALA A 126 0.40 2.42 -2.34
CA ALA A 126 0.93 3.77 -2.53
C ALA A 126 0.21 4.43 -3.70
N ARG A 127 0.13 5.76 -3.70
CA ARG A 127 -0.47 6.56 -4.77
C ARG A 127 0.42 7.75 -5.09
N THR A 128 0.23 8.35 -6.26
CA THR A 128 0.92 9.57 -6.65
C THR A 128 0.09 10.79 -6.28
N PHE A 129 0.66 11.67 -5.47
CA PHE A 129 0.06 12.93 -5.05
C PHE A 129 0.90 14.12 -5.52
N THR A 130 0.26 15.28 -5.64
CA THR A 130 0.96 16.55 -5.78
C THR A 130 1.04 17.22 -4.41
N PHE A 131 2.28 17.44 -3.95
CA PHE A 131 2.60 18.21 -2.74
C PHE A 131 3.32 19.48 -3.19
N ASP A 132 2.79 20.65 -2.90
CA ASP A 132 3.41 21.94 -3.27
C ASP A 132 3.87 22.00 -4.74
N GLY A 133 3.02 21.52 -5.66
CA GLY A 133 3.30 21.48 -7.09
C GLY A 133 4.27 20.37 -7.55
N ARG A 134 4.75 19.50 -6.65
CA ARG A 134 5.67 18.40 -6.98
C ARG A 134 4.98 17.05 -6.79
N GLN A 135 5.11 16.19 -7.79
CA GLN A 135 4.60 14.82 -7.70
C GLN A 135 5.48 13.96 -6.78
N ARG A 136 4.85 13.32 -5.82
CA ARG A 136 5.51 12.40 -4.89
C ARG A 136 4.61 11.19 -4.59
N VAL A 137 5.25 10.08 -4.24
CA VAL A 137 4.55 8.92 -3.69
C VAL A 137 4.07 9.26 -2.29
N GLY A 138 2.79 9.02 -2.05
CA GLY A 138 2.14 9.18 -0.75
C GLY A 138 1.31 7.95 -0.38
N PHE A 139 0.98 7.86 0.89
CA PHE A 139 0.19 6.80 1.50
C PHE A 139 -0.96 7.43 2.28
N LEU A 140 -2.18 6.97 2.03
CA LEU A 140 -3.32 7.32 2.84
C LEU A 140 -3.17 6.71 4.24
N GLU A 141 -3.55 7.43 5.28
CA GLU A 141 -3.47 6.93 6.64
C GLU A 141 -4.29 5.64 6.83
N SER A 142 -5.46 5.55 6.21
CA SER A 142 -6.28 4.33 6.21
C SER A 142 -5.57 3.14 5.54
N SER A 143 -4.78 3.37 4.48
CA SER A 143 -3.96 2.34 3.81
C SER A 143 -2.86 1.81 4.73
N LEU A 144 -2.20 2.71 5.45
CA LEU A 144 -1.18 2.35 6.44
C LEU A 144 -1.77 1.51 7.57
N ASN A 145 -2.92 1.93 8.11
CA ASN A 145 -3.59 1.22 9.20
C ASN A 145 -4.05 -0.18 8.77
N ARG A 146 -4.61 -0.33 7.57
CA ARG A 146 -4.97 -1.65 7.01
C ARG A 146 -3.77 -2.55 6.82
N PHE A 147 -2.67 -2.02 6.28
CA PHE A 147 -1.45 -2.78 6.12
C PHE A 147 -0.88 -3.23 7.47
N ALA A 148 -0.82 -2.34 8.46
CA ALA A 148 -0.34 -2.68 9.80
C ALA A 148 -1.21 -3.74 10.48
N ALA A 149 -2.54 -3.67 10.33
CA ALA A 149 -3.47 -4.66 10.85
C ALA A 149 -3.31 -6.03 10.18
N ALA A 150 -3.07 -6.05 8.86
CA ALA A 150 -2.85 -7.30 8.11
C ALA A 150 -1.46 -7.91 8.34
N HIS A 151 -0.46 -7.08 8.69
CA HIS A 151 0.94 -7.49 8.82
C HIS A 151 1.60 -7.04 10.13
N PRO A 152 0.99 -7.30 11.32
CA PRO A 152 1.47 -6.75 12.59
C PRO A 152 2.90 -7.21 12.93
N GLN A 153 3.24 -8.46 12.61
CA GLN A 153 4.57 -9.00 12.83
C GLN A 153 5.63 -8.33 11.95
N LEU A 154 5.26 -7.99 10.72
CA LEU A 154 6.16 -7.34 9.78
C LEU A 154 6.52 -5.92 10.23
N VAL A 155 5.50 -5.15 10.64
CA VAL A 155 5.68 -3.78 11.15
C VAL A 155 6.48 -3.79 12.46
N ARG A 156 6.14 -4.67 13.41
CA ARG A 156 6.89 -4.82 14.68
C ARG A 156 8.34 -5.24 14.48
N ARG A 157 8.62 -6.13 13.54
CA ARG A 157 10.02 -6.52 13.24
C ARG A 157 10.78 -5.36 12.59
N GLY A 158 10.15 -4.64 11.65
CA GLY A 158 10.74 -3.48 11.00
C GLY A 158 11.16 -2.41 12.01
N SER A 159 10.29 -2.08 12.97
CA SER A 159 10.56 -1.07 14.00
C SER A 159 11.63 -1.47 15.01
N ARG A 160 11.87 -2.78 15.21
CA ARG A 160 12.93 -3.28 16.09
C ARG A 160 14.32 -3.24 15.47
N PHE A 161 14.41 -3.28 14.13
CA PHE A 161 15.66 -2.99 13.41
C PHE A 161 15.80 -1.45 13.28
N SER A 162 15.95 -0.81 14.44
CA SER A 162 16.26 0.60 14.53
C SER A 162 17.42 0.93 13.58
N ARG A 163 17.30 2.04 12.84
CA ARG A 163 18.50 2.67 12.27
C ARG A 163 19.44 2.86 13.44
N MET A 164 20.59 2.23 13.35
CA MET A 164 21.69 2.48 14.27
C MET A 164 21.86 4.00 14.38
N THR A 165 21.69 4.53 15.57
CA THR A 165 21.90 5.95 15.81
C THR A 165 23.35 6.33 15.51
N GLU A 166 23.64 7.60 15.21
CA GLU A 166 25.03 8.05 15.02
C GLU A 166 25.90 7.72 16.25
N GLU A 167 25.32 7.74 17.44
CA GLU A 167 25.99 7.38 18.69
C GLU A 167 26.30 5.88 18.78
N GLU A 168 25.33 5.02 18.40
CA GLU A 168 25.54 3.57 18.33
C GLU A 168 26.59 3.22 17.26
N ARG A 169 26.53 3.89 16.12
CA ARG A 169 27.53 3.74 15.05
C ARG A 169 28.92 4.16 15.52
N ALA A 170 29.04 5.31 16.17
CA ALA A 170 30.29 5.80 16.71
C ALA A 170 30.80 4.87 17.84
N HIS A 171 29.92 4.28 18.64
CA HIS A 171 30.29 3.31 19.66
C HIS A 171 30.82 2.01 19.04
N ILE A 172 30.15 1.48 18.01
CA ILE A 172 30.59 0.26 17.32
C ILE A 172 31.93 0.49 16.62
N LEU A 173 32.11 1.65 15.94
CA LEU A 173 33.37 1.98 15.30
C LEU A 173 34.51 2.08 16.31
N ARG A 174 34.33 2.80 17.43
CA ARG A 174 35.34 2.86 18.52
C ARG A 174 35.70 1.47 19.05
N ARG A 175 34.70 0.63 19.28
CA ARG A 175 34.93 -0.72 19.79
C ARG A 175 35.63 -1.60 18.75
N ALA A 176 35.34 -1.45 17.47
CA ALA A 176 36.05 -2.13 16.40
C ALA A 176 37.52 -1.69 16.32
N ASP A 177 37.81 -0.40 16.44
CA ASP A 177 39.16 0.15 16.46
C ASP A 177 39.94 -0.34 17.68
N GLU A 178 39.32 -0.38 18.85
CA GLU A 178 39.92 -0.95 20.09
C GLU A 178 40.28 -2.44 19.91
N MET A 179 39.39 -3.22 19.30
CA MET A 179 39.62 -4.64 19.02
C MET A 179 40.72 -4.88 17.98
N LEU A 180 40.79 -4.05 16.96
CA LEU A 180 41.86 -4.09 15.96
C LEU A 180 43.23 -3.74 16.58
N ASN A 181 43.30 -2.68 17.38
CA ASN A 181 44.49 -2.24 18.06
C ASN A 181 45.00 -3.25 19.14
N ASN A 182 44.08 -4.04 19.73
CA ASN A 182 44.40 -5.09 20.69
C ASN A 182 44.74 -6.46 20.04
N GLY A 183 44.96 -6.49 18.71
CA GLY A 183 45.42 -7.68 17.96
C GLY A 183 44.37 -8.79 17.83
N THR A 184 43.08 -8.47 18.03
CA THR A 184 41.99 -9.43 17.85
C THR A 184 41.64 -9.49 16.35
N GLY A 185 41.95 -10.63 15.72
CA GLY A 185 41.72 -10.81 14.27
C GLY A 185 40.26 -10.55 13.84
N ILE A 186 40.09 -10.02 12.65
CA ILE A 186 38.81 -9.56 12.03
C ILE A 186 37.67 -10.59 12.16
N SER A 187 37.97 -11.89 12.23
CA SER A 187 36.96 -12.96 12.37
C SER A 187 36.17 -12.94 13.68
N LYS A 188 36.70 -12.33 14.76
CA LYS A 188 36.02 -12.22 16.05
C LYS A 188 35.15 -10.95 16.19
N VAL A 189 35.35 -9.95 15.36
CA VAL A 189 34.63 -8.68 15.43
C VAL A 189 33.20 -8.84 14.85
N VAL A 190 32.98 -9.82 13.98
CA VAL A 190 31.69 -10.06 13.31
C VAL A 190 30.76 -10.98 14.11
N ALA A 191 31.24 -11.65 15.17
CA ALA A 191 30.51 -12.67 15.92
C ALA A 191 29.93 -12.17 17.27
N THR A 192 30.02 -10.87 17.56
CA THR A 192 29.47 -10.25 18.79
C THR A 192 28.45 -9.18 18.44
#